data_399de998b458be1d0fdc7def8dac582d
#
_entry.id   399de998b458be1d0fdc7def8dac582d
#
_cell.length_a   1.000
_cell.length_b   1.000
_cell.length_c   1.000
_cell.angle_alpha   90.00
_cell.angle_beta   90.00
_cell.angle_gamma   90.00
#
_symmetry.space_group_name_H-M   'P 1'
#
loop_
_entity.id
_entity.type
_entity.pdbx_description
1 polymer ?
#
loop_
_entity_poly.entity_id
_entity_poly.type
_entity_poly.pdbx_seq_one_letter_code
_entity_poly.pdbx_strand_id
1 'polypeptide(L)'
;SADITNCHPLMPEGDTTLQNGSIGRYYELPPYTVLGFKDNQGNYLNKANHLTYIRSDQAGLGLEYRPSSYLKFSAEGFYKKYDQYPMSLVDSIPLASKGTDYGVLGNEAVSSTATGRAYGLELTGRWYNYKGLTFIASYTYVRSEFKDGRGSRKYIPSAWDNRHLFTFSGTYALPKNWDIGAKLRVVGGAPYTPYDVEKSSLVEAWDASGSLYYDYSRFNSERLKPFTQLDI
;
A
#
# COMPACT_ATOMS: atom_id res chain seq x y z
N SER A 1 17.59 0.00 -16.76
CA SER A 1 17.16 1.26 -17.38
C SER A 1 15.65 1.36 -17.33
N ALA A 2 15.12 2.42 -16.72
CA ALA A 2 13.70 2.70 -16.72
C ALA A 2 13.42 3.59 -17.94
N ASP A 3 12.58 3.11 -18.87
CA ASP A 3 12.03 3.96 -19.91
C ASP A 3 10.86 4.76 -19.30
N ILE A 4 11.13 6.01 -18.96
CA ILE A 4 10.13 6.94 -18.44
C ILE A 4 9.77 7.89 -19.59
N THR A 5 8.58 7.75 -20.12
CA THR A 5 8.00 8.73 -21.03
C THR A 5 7.12 9.69 -20.20
N ASN A 6 7.68 10.80 -19.78
CA ASN A 6 6.92 11.90 -19.14
C ASN A 6 6.44 12.85 -20.25
N CYS A 7 5.16 12.85 -20.55
CA CYS A 7 4.55 13.88 -21.38
C CYS A 7 4.18 15.07 -20.50
N HIS A 8 4.99 16.11 -20.50
CA HIS A 8 4.59 17.43 -20.01
C HIS A 8 4.04 18.26 -21.19
N PRO A 9 2.77 18.61 -21.21
CA PRO A 9 2.30 19.61 -22.17
C PRO A 9 2.89 20.99 -21.80
N LEU A 10 3.42 21.68 -22.83
CA LEU A 10 3.79 23.10 -22.71
C LEU A 10 2.53 23.91 -22.39
N MET A 11 2.57 24.67 -21.30
CA MET A 11 1.45 25.53 -20.89
C MET A 11 1.31 26.72 -21.84
N PRO A 12 0.11 27.02 -22.37
CA PRO A 12 -0.21 28.34 -22.82
C PRO A 12 -0.40 29.30 -21.61
N GLU A 13 0.05 30.54 -21.72
CA GLU A 13 -0.21 31.56 -20.72
C GLU A 13 -1.72 31.72 -20.52
N GLY A 14 -2.19 31.46 -19.28
CA GLY A 14 -3.60 31.60 -18.90
C GLY A 14 -4.38 30.32 -18.68
N ASP A 15 -3.79 29.12 -18.91
CA ASP A 15 -4.47 27.86 -18.65
C ASP A 15 -4.33 27.47 -17.18
N THR A 16 -5.47 27.36 -16.48
CA THR A 16 -5.55 26.98 -15.07
C THR A 16 -5.61 25.46 -14.87
N THR A 17 -5.55 24.70 -15.94
CA THR A 17 -5.66 23.25 -15.94
C THR A 17 -4.41 22.58 -16.51
N LEU A 18 -3.83 21.67 -15.75
CA LEU A 18 -2.70 20.82 -16.16
C LEU A 18 -3.10 19.37 -16.22
N GLN A 19 -2.64 18.69 -17.26
CA GLN A 19 -2.78 17.24 -17.40
C GLN A 19 -1.39 16.61 -17.42
N ASN A 20 -1.23 15.50 -16.72
CA ASN A 20 -0.02 14.69 -16.77
C ASN A 20 -0.38 13.22 -16.97
N GLY A 21 0.53 12.48 -17.58
CA GLY A 21 0.41 11.04 -17.72
C GLY A 21 1.79 10.41 -17.60
N SER A 22 1.83 9.24 -17.01
CA SER A 22 3.06 8.46 -16.87
C SER A 22 2.81 7.00 -17.17
N ILE A 23 3.78 6.35 -17.81
CA ILE A 23 3.85 4.92 -17.97
C ILE A 23 5.30 4.49 -17.77
N GLY A 24 5.51 3.38 -17.05
CA GLY A 24 6.87 2.92 -16.79
C GLY A 24 6.93 1.50 -16.29
N ARG A 25 8.11 0.89 -16.48
CA ARG A 25 8.46 -0.41 -15.93
C ARG A 25 9.61 -0.25 -14.96
N TYR A 26 9.44 -0.79 -13.77
CA TYR A 26 10.39 -0.69 -12.67
C TYR A 26 10.79 -2.07 -12.19
N TYR A 27 12.02 -2.16 -11.69
CA TYR A 27 12.56 -3.38 -11.10
C TYR A 27 13.09 -3.07 -9.72
N GLU A 28 12.74 -3.92 -8.76
CA GLU A 28 13.13 -3.79 -7.36
C GLU A 28 13.74 -5.10 -6.87
N LEU A 29 14.76 -5.01 -6.04
CA LEU A 29 15.32 -6.18 -5.36
C LEU A 29 14.30 -6.73 -4.36
N PRO A 30 14.15 -8.06 -4.26
CA PRO A 30 13.43 -8.66 -3.14
C PRO A 30 14.01 -8.22 -1.80
N PRO A 31 13.22 -8.20 -0.71
CA PRO A 31 13.70 -7.82 0.62
C PRO A 31 14.94 -8.61 1.04
N TYR A 32 15.87 -7.98 1.76
CA TYR A 32 17.10 -8.64 2.22
C TYR A 32 16.85 -9.85 3.11
N THR A 33 15.76 -9.87 3.87
CA THR A 33 15.33 -11.03 4.66
C THR A 33 15.10 -12.26 3.78
N VAL A 34 14.47 -12.04 2.61
CA VAL A 34 14.24 -13.09 1.60
C VAL A 34 15.56 -13.55 0.99
N LEU A 35 16.43 -12.61 0.60
CA LEU A 35 17.72 -12.93 -0.02
C LEU A 35 18.67 -13.62 0.95
N GLY A 36 18.60 -13.27 2.22
CA GLY A 36 19.46 -13.77 3.30
C GLY A 36 18.99 -15.08 3.93
N PHE A 37 17.83 -15.61 3.55
CA PHE A 37 17.29 -16.82 4.15
C PHE A 37 18.18 -18.04 3.90
N LYS A 38 18.53 -18.75 4.98
CA LYS A 38 19.39 -19.92 4.97
C LYS A 38 18.63 -21.16 5.47
N ASP A 39 18.98 -22.30 4.89
CA ASP A 39 18.56 -23.59 5.42
C ASP A 39 19.30 -23.97 6.72
N ASN A 40 18.96 -25.10 7.31
CA ASN A 40 19.59 -25.62 8.52
C ASN A 40 21.08 -25.99 8.33
N GLN A 41 21.54 -26.11 7.09
CA GLN A 41 22.94 -26.34 6.72
C GLN A 41 23.73 -25.04 6.48
N GLY A 42 23.07 -23.88 6.55
CA GLY A 42 23.68 -22.57 6.33
C GLY A 42 23.75 -22.12 4.87
N ASN A 43 23.13 -22.84 3.92
CA ASN A 43 23.10 -22.47 2.52
C ASN A 43 22.00 -21.42 2.26
N TYR A 44 22.29 -20.46 1.36
CA TYR A 44 21.28 -19.47 0.92
C TYR A 44 20.24 -20.13 0.01
N LEU A 45 19.13 -20.58 0.61
CA LEU A 45 18.11 -21.37 -0.07
C LEU A 45 17.42 -20.58 -1.19
N ASN A 46 17.05 -19.34 -0.92
CA ASN A 46 16.34 -18.51 -1.91
C ASN A 46 17.23 -18.10 -3.09
N LYS A 47 18.55 -18.01 -2.89
CA LYS A 47 19.50 -17.83 -3.99
C LYS A 47 19.50 -19.06 -4.93
N ALA A 48 19.42 -20.26 -4.37
CA ALA A 48 19.30 -21.49 -5.14
C ALA A 48 17.95 -21.57 -5.90
N ASN A 49 16.89 -20.96 -5.39
CA ASN A 49 15.57 -20.89 -6.03
C ASN A 49 15.50 -19.86 -7.19
N HIS A 50 16.64 -19.33 -7.63
CA HIS A 50 16.72 -18.38 -8.76
C HIS A 50 15.79 -17.18 -8.64
N LEU A 51 15.78 -16.52 -7.48
CA LEU A 51 15.01 -15.29 -7.30
C LEU A 51 15.41 -14.23 -8.32
N THR A 52 14.40 -13.59 -8.87
CA THR A 52 14.54 -12.48 -9.83
C THR A 52 14.11 -11.16 -9.19
N TYR A 53 14.41 -10.05 -9.87
CA TYR A 53 13.88 -8.76 -9.49
C TYR A 53 12.35 -8.75 -9.56
N ILE A 54 11.72 -8.12 -8.59
CA ILE A 54 10.29 -7.81 -8.63
C ILE A 54 10.07 -6.81 -9.77
N ARG A 55 9.14 -7.10 -10.68
CA ARG A 55 8.78 -6.21 -11.77
C ARG A 55 7.48 -5.50 -11.46
N SER A 56 7.44 -4.18 -11.68
CA SER A 56 6.25 -3.36 -11.57
C SER A 56 6.02 -2.57 -12.85
N ASP A 57 4.94 -2.86 -13.58
CA ASP A 57 4.45 -2.07 -14.69
C ASP A 57 3.42 -1.07 -14.16
N GLN A 58 3.63 0.23 -14.38
CA GLN A 58 2.83 1.29 -13.79
C GLN A 58 2.31 2.24 -14.85
N ALA A 59 1.07 2.71 -14.66
CA ALA A 59 0.46 3.79 -15.43
C ALA A 59 -0.28 4.72 -14.50
N GLY A 60 -0.22 6.02 -14.78
CA GLY A 60 -0.90 7.06 -14.03
C GLY A 60 -1.39 8.19 -14.94
N LEU A 61 -2.54 8.76 -14.57
CA LEU A 61 -3.11 9.95 -15.21
C LEU A 61 -3.49 10.93 -14.12
N GLY A 62 -3.03 12.18 -14.27
CA GLY A 62 -3.30 13.26 -13.33
C GLY A 62 -3.91 14.48 -14.00
N LEU A 63 -4.78 15.13 -13.24
CA LEU A 63 -5.39 16.42 -13.56
C LEU A 63 -5.14 17.38 -12.41
N GLU A 64 -4.66 18.58 -12.73
CA GLU A 64 -4.49 19.66 -11.77
C GLU A 64 -5.31 20.85 -12.25
N TYR A 65 -6.10 21.44 -11.35
CA TYR A 65 -6.94 22.59 -11.60
C TYR A 65 -6.64 23.70 -10.60
N ARG A 66 -6.32 24.87 -11.10
CA ARG A 66 -6.02 26.09 -10.30
C ARG A 66 -7.00 27.20 -10.64
N PRO A 67 -8.17 27.26 -9.96
CA PRO A 67 -9.16 28.31 -10.20
C PRO A 67 -8.70 29.68 -9.71
N SER A 68 -7.67 29.77 -8.87
CA SER A 68 -7.09 31.01 -8.37
C SER A 68 -5.67 30.79 -7.85
N SER A 69 -4.94 31.89 -7.59
CA SER A 69 -3.57 31.83 -7.06
C SER A 69 -3.44 31.17 -5.68
N TYR A 70 -4.53 31.15 -4.92
CA TYR A 70 -4.58 30.57 -3.56
C TYR A 70 -5.26 29.20 -3.50
N LEU A 71 -5.82 28.68 -4.60
CA LEU A 71 -6.57 27.43 -4.59
C LEU A 71 -6.09 26.48 -5.70
N LYS A 72 -5.80 25.25 -5.32
CA LYS A 72 -5.35 24.18 -6.20
C LYS A 72 -6.07 22.88 -5.86
N PHE A 73 -6.57 22.21 -6.88
CA PHE A 73 -7.06 20.83 -6.79
C PHE A 73 -6.22 19.93 -7.68
N SER A 74 -6.02 18.70 -7.25
CA SER A 74 -5.47 17.66 -8.11
C SER A 74 -6.22 16.34 -7.92
N ALA A 75 -6.35 15.61 -9.02
CA ALA A 75 -6.89 14.25 -9.05
C ALA A 75 -5.94 13.38 -9.85
N GLU A 76 -5.53 12.24 -9.31
CA GLU A 76 -4.64 11.30 -9.98
C GLU A 76 -5.18 9.88 -9.85
N GLY A 77 -5.37 9.20 -11.00
CA GLY A 77 -5.66 7.78 -11.07
C GLY A 77 -4.41 7.00 -11.41
N PHE A 78 -4.18 5.87 -10.74
CA PHE A 78 -3.03 5.03 -10.99
C PHE A 78 -3.40 3.54 -11.05
N TYR A 79 -2.60 2.80 -11.83
CA TYR A 79 -2.63 1.35 -11.89
C TYR A 79 -1.21 0.80 -11.92
N LYS A 80 -0.94 -0.20 -11.07
CA LYS A 80 0.34 -0.89 -10.95
C LYS A 80 0.11 -2.39 -11.06
N LYS A 81 0.83 -3.05 -11.95
CA LYS A 81 0.84 -4.50 -12.07
C LYS A 81 2.18 -5.04 -11.57
N TYR A 82 2.13 -5.99 -10.67
CA TYR A 82 3.31 -6.64 -10.12
C TYR A 82 3.45 -8.05 -10.70
N ASP A 83 4.66 -8.38 -11.14
CA ASP A 83 5.06 -9.71 -11.56
C ASP A 83 6.37 -10.10 -10.85
N GLN A 84 6.64 -11.39 -10.78
CA GLN A 84 7.86 -11.92 -10.16
C GLN A 84 8.01 -11.53 -8.68
N TYR A 85 6.88 -11.29 -8.00
CA TYR A 85 6.89 -11.01 -6.56
C TYR A 85 7.16 -12.31 -5.78
N PRO A 86 7.83 -12.25 -4.59
CA PRO A 86 8.08 -13.43 -3.78
C PRO A 86 6.80 -14.14 -3.34
N MET A 87 6.72 -15.43 -3.64
CA MET A 87 5.67 -16.36 -3.22
C MET A 87 6.27 -17.36 -2.24
N SER A 88 5.66 -17.53 -1.09
CA SER A 88 6.06 -18.57 -0.14
C SER A 88 5.93 -19.96 -0.75
N LEU A 89 6.95 -20.78 -0.56
CA LEU A 89 6.91 -22.23 -0.90
C LEU A 89 6.32 -23.06 0.22
N VAL A 90 6.11 -22.49 1.41
CA VAL A 90 5.56 -23.19 2.58
C VAL A 90 4.03 -23.28 2.50
N ASP A 91 3.38 -22.14 2.17
CA ASP A 91 1.92 -22.01 2.21
C ASP A 91 1.30 -21.46 0.93
N SER A 92 2.13 -21.19 -0.09
CA SER A 92 1.71 -20.60 -1.38
C SER A 92 1.00 -19.25 -1.25
N ILE A 93 1.35 -18.48 -0.22
CA ILE A 93 0.83 -17.11 -0.01
C ILE A 93 1.88 -16.10 -0.48
N PRO A 94 1.48 -15.08 -1.29
CA PRO A 94 2.39 -14.00 -1.65
C PRO A 94 2.89 -13.25 -0.41
N LEU A 95 4.19 -12.95 -0.32
CA LEU A 95 4.74 -12.25 0.84
C LEU A 95 4.11 -10.87 1.05
N ALA A 96 3.64 -10.20 -0.01
CA ALA A 96 2.91 -8.94 0.11
C ALA A 96 1.59 -9.04 0.87
N SER A 97 0.99 -10.23 0.93
CA SER A 97 -0.25 -10.48 1.67
C SER A 97 0.00 -10.97 3.10
N LYS A 98 1.25 -11.33 3.45
CA LYS A 98 1.71 -11.54 4.81
C LYS A 98 2.11 -10.19 5.44
N GLY A 99 2.19 -10.08 6.74
CA GLY A 99 2.73 -8.88 7.42
C GLY A 99 1.72 -8.11 8.26
N THR A 100 0.54 -8.68 8.48
CA THR A 100 -0.36 -8.23 9.54
C THR A 100 0.05 -8.79 10.91
N ASP A 101 0.89 -9.82 10.91
CA ASP A 101 1.51 -10.38 12.12
C ASP A 101 2.87 -9.69 12.32
N TYR A 102 3.23 -9.37 13.52
CA TYR A 102 4.50 -8.71 13.88
C TYR A 102 5.77 -9.56 13.63
N GLY A 103 5.65 -10.58 12.80
CA GLY A 103 6.74 -11.48 12.42
C GLY A 103 7.68 -10.90 11.36
N VAL A 104 8.85 -11.49 11.24
CA VAL A 104 9.81 -11.14 10.18
C VAL A 104 9.32 -11.71 8.86
N LEU A 105 9.04 -10.83 7.89
CA LEU A 105 8.63 -11.22 6.55
C LEU A 105 9.82 -11.77 5.75
N GLY A 106 9.58 -12.87 5.04
CA GLY A 106 10.55 -13.43 4.11
C GLY A 106 11.63 -14.32 4.74
N ASN A 107 11.54 -14.63 6.03
CA ASN A 107 12.40 -15.63 6.67
C ASN A 107 11.90 -17.05 6.36
N GLU A 108 11.73 -17.34 5.08
CA GLU A 108 11.20 -18.60 4.55
C GLU A 108 11.64 -18.86 3.11
N ALA A 109 11.46 -20.08 2.64
CA ALA A 109 11.71 -20.44 1.24
C ALA A 109 10.66 -19.82 0.33
N VAL A 110 11.11 -19.12 -0.72
CA VAL A 110 10.23 -18.43 -1.68
C VAL A 110 10.64 -18.64 -3.12
N SER A 111 9.71 -18.36 -4.05
CA SER A 111 9.94 -18.30 -5.50
C SER A 111 9.43 -16.95 -6.05
N SER A 112 9.97 -16.50 -7.18
CA SER A 112 9.54 -15.26 -7.85
C SER A 112 8.34 -15.50 -8.79
N THR A 113 7.23 -16.02 -8.26
CA THR A 113 6.07 -16.45 -9.05
C THR A 113 4.77 -15.70 -8.76
N ALA A 114 4.74 -14.90 -7.68
CA ALA A 114 3.53 -14.17 -7.33
C ALA A 114 3.28 -13.02 -8.30
N THR A 115 2.00 -12.79 -8.59
CA THR A 115 1.51 -11.66 -9.37
C THR A 115 0.49 -10.88 -8.58
N GLY A 116 0.50 -9.55 -8.74
CA GLY A 116 -0.40 -8.68 -8.01
C GLY A 116 -0.76 -7.44 -8.79
N ARG A 117 -1.61 -6.61 -8.18
CA ARG A 117 -1.98 -5.31 -8.71
C ARG A 117 -2.27 -4.33 -7.59
N ALA A 118 -2.00 -3.06 -7.83
CA ALA A 118 -2.49 -1.96 -7.01
C ALA A 118 -3.09 -0.90 -7.92
N TYR A 119 -4.22 -0.33 -7.52
CA TYR A 119 -4.89 0.72 -8.26
C TYR A 119 -5.65 1.63 -7.31
N GLY A 120 -5.85 2.87 -7.73
CA GLY A 120 -6.50 3.83 -6.88
C GLY A 120 -6.69 5.19 -7.50
N LEU A 121 -7.23 6.07 -6.66
CA LEU A 121 -7.48 7.48 -6.97
C LEU A 121 -6.96 8.32 -5.81
N GLU A 122 -6.20 9.36 -6.13
CA GLU A 122 -5.75 10.37 -5.18
C GLU A 122 -6.39 11.71 -5.49
N LEU A 123 -6.98 12.34 -4.48
CA LEU A 123 -7.57 13.66 -4.56
C LEU A 123 -6.85 14.57 -3.57
N THR A 124 -6.39 15.74 -4.02
CA THR A 124 -5.76 16.72 -3.14
C THR A 124 -6.35 18.11 -3.38
N GLY A 125 -6.70 18.79 -2.30
CA GLY A 125 -7.07 20.20 -2.29
C GLY A 125 -6.07 20.98 -1.45
N ARG A 126 -5.57 22.11 -1.98
CA ARG A 126 -4.69 23.03 -1.27
C ARG A 126 -5.23 24.43 -1.29
N TRP A 127 -5.20 25.08 -0.13
CA TRP A 127 -5.61 26.45 0.09
C TRP A 127 -4.44 27.24 0.66
N TYR A 128 -3.98 28.26 -0.05
CA TYR A 128 -2.75 28.98 0.29
C TYR A 128 -3.08 30.37 0.82
N ASN A 129 -2.83 30.59 2.10
CA ASN A 129 -2.82 31.92 2.76
C ASN A 129 -3.89 32.91 2.28
N TYR A 130 -5.13 32.46 2.11
CA TYR A 130 -6.24 33.34 1.80
C TYR A 130 -6.98 33.71 3.08
N LYS A 131 -7.00 34.98 3.43
CA LYS A 131 -7.59 35.51 4.68
C LYS A 131 -7.05 34.83 5.94
N GLY A 132 -5.73 34.59 5.97
CA GLY A 132 -5.05 33.92 7.10
C GLY A 132 -5.20 32.41 7.17
N LEU A 133 -5.96 31.77 6.26
CA LEU A 133 -6.17 30.34 6.24
C LEU A 133 -5.22 29.66 5.23
N THR A 134 -4.51 28.64 5.68
CA THR A 134 -3.72 27.74 4.85
C THR A 134 -4.08 26.31 5.19
N PHE A 135 -4.45 25.46 4.23
CA PHE A 135 -4.65 24.05 4.49
C PHE A 135 -4.35 23.18 3.28
N ILE A 136 -4.09 21.92 3.55
CA ILE A 136 -4.05 20.83 2.58
C ILE A 136 -4.99 19.72 3.06
N ALA A 137 -5.82 19.23 2.16
CA ALA A 137 -6.63 18.03 2.37
C ALA A 137 -6.30 17.03 1.27
N SER A 138 -6.04 15.79 1.64
CA SER A 138 -5.81 14.71 0.68
C SER A 138 -6.66 13.50 1.04
N TYR A 139 -7.18 12.86 0.01
CA TYR A 139 -7.90 11.59 0.12
C TYR A 139 -7.36 10.61 -0.91
N THR A 140 -7.01 9.42 -0.46
CA THR A 140 -6.57 8.33 -1.32
C THR A 140 -7.49 7.12 -1.15
N TYR A 141 -8.03 6.64 -2.25
CA TYR A 141 -8.59 5.31 -2.33
C TYR A 141 -7.60 4.38 -3.02
N VAL A 142 -7.22 3.29 -2.37
CA VAL A 142 -6.26 2.32 -2.90
C VAL A 142 -6.73 0.89 -2.68
N ARG A 143 -6.60 0.07 -3.71
CA ARG A 143 -6.70 -1.39 -3.62
C ARG A 143 -5.35 -1.98 -3.97
N SER A 144 -4.86 -2.86 -3.10
CA SER A 144 -3.62 -3.60 -3.29
C SER A 144 -3.87 -5.07 -3.00
N GLU A 145 -3.69 -5.92 -4.01
CA GLU A 145 -4.09 -7.32 -3.92
C GLU A 145 -3.19 -8.21 -4.80
N PHE A 146 -2.96 -9.43 -4.34
CA PHE A 146 -2.15 -10.42 -5.02
C PHE A 146 -2.94 -11.70 -5.27
N LYS A 147 -2.59 -12.44 -6.33
CA LYS A 147 -3.21 -13.72 -6.63
C LYS A 147 -2.82 -14.75 -5.59
N ASP A 148 -3.82 -15.44 -5.06
CA ASP A 148 -3.65 -16.56 -4.16
C ASP A 148 -3.01 -17.75 -4.87
N GLY A 149 -1.87 -18.20 -4.38
CA GLY A 149 -1.14 -19.37 -4.93
C GLY A 149 -1.74 -20.72 -4.55
N ARG A 150 -2.70 -20.75 -3.60
CA ARG A 150 -3.33 -21.98 -3.08
C ARG A 150 -4.37 -22.61 -4.02
N GLY A 151 -4.39 -22.21 -5.29
CA GLY A 151 -5.24 -22.77 -6.33
C GLY A 151 -6.58 -22.06 -6.53
N SER A 152 -6.98 -21.13 -5.68
CA SER A 152 -8.25 -20.42 -5.80
C SER A 152 -8.29 -19.41 -6.96
N ARG A 153 -7.14 -19.02 -7.49
CA ARG A 153 -6.95 -17.95 -8.49
C ARG A 153 -7.59 -16.61 -8.12
N LYS A 154 -8.11 -16.46 -6.91
CA LYS A 154 -8.72 -15.22 -6.42
C LYS A 154 -7.61 -14.23 -6.04
N TYR A 155 -7.96 -12.94 -6.06
CA TYR A 155 -7.12 -11.91 -5.47
C TYR A 155 -7.40 -11.82 -3.98
N ILE A 156 -6.33 -11.81 -3.19
CA ILE A 156 -6.36 -11.59 -1.75
C ILE A 156 -5.71 -10.23 -1.44
N PRO A 157 -6.24 -9.46 -0.49
CA PRO A 157 -5.65 -8.18 -0.12
C PRO A 157 -4.19 -8.34 0.33
N SER A 158 -3.35 -7.39 -0.05
CA SER A 158 -2.03 -7.26 0.56
C SER A 158 -2.17 -6.70 1.98
N ALA A 159 -1.14 -6.84 2.80
CA ALA A 159 -1.09 -6.27 4.16
C ALA A 159 -1.27 -4.74 4.18
N TRP A 160 -1.02 -4.07 3.06
CA TRP A 160 -1.09 -2.62 2.89
C TRP A 160 -2.40 -2.13 2.26
N ASP A 161 -3.40 -2.99 2.04
CA ASP A 161 -4.70 -2.64 1.44
C ASP A 161 -5.60 -1.93 2.46
N ASN A 162 -5.21 -0.73 2.89
CA ASN A 162 -5.98 0.08 3.85
C ASN A 162 -7.25 0.71 3.24
N ARG A 163 -7.43 0.66 1.95
CA ARG A 163 -8.52 1.22 1.12
C ARG A 163 -8.63 2.73 1.17
N HIS A 164 -8.87 3.31 2.33
CA HIS A 164 -9.19 4.73 2.49
C HIS A 164 -8.16 5.40 3.38
N LEU A 165 -7.52 6.45 2.87
CA LEU A 165 -6.62 7.31 3.63
C LEU A 165 -7.09 8.75 3.46
N PHE A 166 -7.30 9.44 4.56
CA PHE A 166 -7.62 10.86 4.57
C PHE A 166 -6.65 11.59 5.46
N THR A 167 -6.12 12.70 4.98
CA THR A 167 -5.28 13.61 5.76
C THR A 167 -5.74 15.03 5.52
N PHE A 168 -5.95 15.75 6.60
CA PHE A 168 -6.15 17.18 6.60
C PHE A 168 -5.09 17.82 7.50
N SER A 169 -4.47 18.90 7.03
CA SER A 169 -3.56 19.70 7.84
C SER A 169 -3.76 21.16 7.49
N GLY A 170 -3.97 22.00 8.49
CA GLY A 170 -4.20 23.40 8.26
C GLY A 170 -3.79 24.28 9.42
N THR A 171 -3.56 25.54 9.12
CA THR A 171 -3.23 26.61 10.06
C THR A 171 -4.10 27.83 9.77
N TYR A 172 -4.48 28.53 10.81
CA TYR A 172 -5.21 29.77 10.76
C TYR A 172 -4.51 30.85 11.57
N ALA A 173 -4.15 31.95 10.90
CA ALA A 173 -3.52 33.10 11.52
C ALA A 173 -4.57 33.95 12.26
N LEU A 174 -4.39 34.08 13.57
CA LEU A 174 -5.23 34.87 14.47
C LEU A 174 -4.63 36.26 14.67
N PRO A 175 -5.44 37.23 15.16
CA PRO A 175 -4.91 38.55 15.56
C PRO A 175 -3.80 38.43 16.62
N LYS A 176 -2.93 39.44 16.69
CA LYS A 176 -1.82 39.51 17.67
C LYS A 176 -0.73 38.46 17.51
N ASN A 177 -0.46 38.03 16.26
CA ASN A 177 0.58 37.04 15.91
C ASN A 177 0.39 35.67 16.57
N TRP A 178 -0.86 35.24 16.75
CA TRP A 178 -1.19 33.88 17.14
C TRP A 178 -1.54 33.05 15.91
N ASP A 179 -1.08 31.82 15.89
CA ASP A 179 -1.46 30.81 14.89
C ASP A 179 -2.07 29.60 15.60
N ILE A 180 -3.15 29.08 15.07
CA ILE A 180 -3.72 27.80 15.47
C ILE A 180 -3.58 26.81 14.32
N GLY A 181 -3.10 25.60 14.62
CA GLY A 181 -2.96 24.53 13.63
C GLY A 181 -3.70 23.27 14.06
N ALA A 182 -4.20 22.53 13.06
CA ALA A 182 -4.78 21.23 13.29
C ALA A 182 -4.39 20.24 12.19
N LYS A 183 -4.20 18.98 12.56
CA LYS A 183 -3.95 17.87 11.66
C LYS A 183 -4.85 16.69 12.02
N LEU A 184 -5.67 16.29 11.06
CA LEU A 184 -6.50 15.09 11.15
C LEU A 184 -5.96 14.04 10.19
N ARG A 185 -5.77 12.82 10.69
CA ARG A 185 -5.41 11.65 9.89
C ARG A 185 -6.39 10.52 10.14
N VAL A 186 -6.95 9.97 9.08
CA VAL A 186 -7.80 8.78 9.12
C VAL A 186 -7.23 7.76 8.15
N VAL A 187 -6.94 6.56 8.66
CA VAL A 187 -6.41 5.44 7.86
C VAL A 187 -7.36 4.27 8.01
N GLY A 188 -7.85 3.74 6.90
CA GLY A 188 -8.71 2.57 6.89
C GLY A 188 -8.04 1.35 7.51
N GLY A 189 -8.81 0.44 8.06
CA GLY A 189 -8.30 -0.73 8.75
C GLY A 189 -7.53 -1.66 7.81
N ALA A 190 -6.34 -2.10 8.26
CA ALA A 190 -5.56 -3.12 7.59
C ALA A 190 -6.34 -4.45 7.54
N PRO A 191 -6.21 -5.24 6.47
CA PRO A 191 -6.80 -6.56 6.41
C PRO A 191 -6.12 -7.51 7.40
N TYR A 192 -6.88 -8.44 7.95
CA TYR A 192 -6.36 -9.52 8.79
C TYR A 192 -7.10 -10.83 8.53
N THR A 193 -6.47 -11.93 8.91
CA THR A 193 -7.06 -13.27 8.87
C THR A 193 -7.77 -13.54 10.19
N PRO A 194 -9.07 -13.87 10.18
CA PRO A 194 -9.79 -14.20 11.41
C PRO A 194 -9.29 -15.52 11.99
N TYR A 195 -9.52 -15.71 13.28
CA TYR A 195 -9.25 -16.98 13.92
C TYR A 195 -10.33 -18.02 13.60
N ASP A 196 -9.91 -19.26 13.48
CA ASP A 196 -10.79 -20.44 13.52
C ASP A 196 -11.22 -20.67 14.98
N VAL A 197 -12.40 -20.15 15.32
CA VAL A 197 -12.90 -20.18 16.71
C VAL A 197 -13.17 -21.60 17.17
N GLU A 198 -13.64 -22.46 16.27
CA GLU A 198 -13.96 -23.85 16.59
C GLU A 198 -12.69 -24.63 16.96
N LYS A 199 -11.66 -24.58 16.13
CA LYS A 199 -10.36 -25.19 16.45
C LYS A 199 -9.67 -24.53 17.64
N SER A 200 -9.73 -23.19 17.73
CA SER A 200 -9.05 -22.46 18.79
C SER A 200 -9.69 -22.66 20.18
N SER A 201 -10.92 -23.19 20.25
CA SER A 201 -11.60 -23.51 21.50
C SER A 201 -11.23 -24.87 22.10
N LEU A 202 -10.52 -25.70 21.33
CA LEU A 202 -10.09 -27.04 21.79
C LEU A 202 -8.83 -26.95 22.65
N VAL A 203 -8.82 -27.61 23.80
CA VAL A 203 -7.64 -27.68 24.69
C VAL A 203 -6.47 -28.35 23.98
N GLU A 204 -6.73 -29.45 23.29
CA GLU A 204 -5.74 -30.20 22.54
C GLU A 204 -5.06 -29.37 21.44
N ALA A 205 -5.80 -28.44 20.86
CA ALA A 205 -5.26 -27.55 19.85
C ALA A 205 -4.27 -26.53 20.47
N TRP A 206 -4.59 -26.02 21.67
CA TRP A 206 -3.69 -25.17 22.43
C TRP A 206 -2.45 -25.90 22.92
N ASP A 207 -2.60 -27.12 23.42
CA ASP A 207 -1.47 -27.96 23.86
C ASP A 207 -0.50 -28.26 22.71
N ALA A 208 -1.02 -28.38 21.48
CA ALA A 208 -0.21 -28.65 20.30
C ALA A 208 0.48 -27.42 19.72
N SER A 209 -0.14 -26.23 19.77
CA SER A 209 0.34 -25.04 19.05
C SER A 209 0.84 -23.91 19.95
N GLY A 210 0.38 -23.86 21.21
CA GLY A 210 0.63 -22.73 22.11
C GLY A 210 0.01 -21.40 21.65
N SER A 211 -0.87 -21.42 20.63
CA SER A 211 -1.47 -20.22 20.03
C SER A 211 -2.83 -20.50 19.41
N LEU A 212 -3.53 -19.43 19.05
CA LEU A 212 -4.78 -19.50 18.28
C LEU A 212 -4.51 -19.98 16.84
N TYR A 213 -5.47 -20.69 16.28
CA TYR A 213 -5.45 -21.10 14.88
C TYR A 213 -6.11 -20.06 14.00
N TYR A 214 -5.43 -19.67 12.90
CA TYR A 214 -6.01 -18.81 11.86
C TYR A 214 -6.89 -19.62 10.91
N ASP A 215 -8.01 -19.01 10.49
CA ASP A 215 -8.82 -19.53 9.39
C ASP A 215 -8.21 -19.13 8.05
N TYR A 216 -7.28 -19.94 7.54
CA TYR A 216 -6.63 -19.67 6.25
C TYR A 216 -7.57 -19.76 5.04
N SER A 217 -8.80 -20.28 5.17
CA SER A 217 -9.81 -20.24 4.11
C SER A 217 -10.33 -18.81 3.90
N ARG A 218 -10.26 -17.98 4.95
CA ARG A 218 -10.68 -16.57 4.98
C ARG A 218 -9.48 -15.62 5.12
N PHE A 219 -8.36 -15.97 4.50
CA PHE A 219 -7.11 -15.21 4.60
C PHE A 219 -7.31 -13.74 4.20
N ASN A 220 -6.94 -12.79 5.08
CA ASN A 220 -7.08 -11.35 4.92
C ASN A 220 -8.51 -10.88 4.57
N SER A 221 -9.54 -11.62 4.98
CA SER A 221 -10.95 -11.29 4.65
C SER A 221 -11.54 -10.21 5.55
N GLU A 222 -11.09 -10.11 6.78
CA GLU A 222 -11.57 -9.14 7.76
C GLU A 222 -10.70 -7.88 7.80
N ARG A 223 -11.20 -6.83 8.47
CA ARG A 223 -10.46 -5.57 8.60
C ARG A 223 -10.46 -5.07 10.02
N LEU A 224 -9.33 -4.53 10.42
CA LEU A 224 -9.20 -3.78 11.68
C LEU A 224 -10.07 -2.51 11.63
N LYS A 225 -10.34 -1.93 12.80
CA LYS A 225 -10.98 -0.62 12.88
C LYS A 225 -10.09 0.46 12.27
N PRO A 226 -10.66 1.49 11.64
CA PRO A 226 -9.88 2.62 11.15
C PRO A 226 -9.09 3.30 12.27
N PHE A 227 -7.87 3.70 11.96
CA PHE A 227 -7.06 4.55 12.82
C PHE A 227 -7.44 6.02 12.60
N THR A 228 -7.67 6.76 13.67
CA THR A 228 -7.96 8.20 13.61
C THR A 228 -7.09 8.93 14.63
N GLN A 229 -6.43 10.00 14.17
CA GLN A 229 -5.57 10.86 15.00
C GLN A 229 -5.90 12.32 14.70
N LEU A 230 -6.07 13.11 15.75
CA LEU A 230 -6.22 14.56 15.70
C LEU A 230 -5.12 15.20 16.56
N ASP A 231 -4.33 16.07 15.94
CA ASP A 231 -3.30 16.90 16.58
C ASP A 231 -3.73 18.38 16.47
N ILE A 232 -3.56 19.15 17.55
CA ILE A 232 -3.90 20.58 17.62
C ILE A 232 -2.72 21.33 18.22
#